data_e92173cd6c7872a8e341786778846be2
#
_entry.id   e92173cd6c7872a8e341786778846be2
#
_cell.length_a   1.000
_cell.length_b   1.000
_cell.length_c   1.000
_cell.angle_alpha   90.00
_cell.angle_beta   90.00
_cell.angle_gamma   90.00
#
_symmetry.space_group_name_H-M   'P 1'
#
loop_
_entity.id
_entity.type
_entity.pdbx_description
1 polymer ?
#
loop_
_entity_poly.entity_id
_entity_poly.type
_entity_poly.pdbx_seq_one_letter_code
_entity_poly.pdbx_strand_id
1 'polypeptide(L)'
;MKKGEIYEAIVEKVEFPNKGIVHVGEEKVIVKNAIPGQKIQFVINKKRNGKCEGRLLEVLEASELERKEGACPHFGVCGGCLYQSLPYEEQLKIKEGQIKSLLDSVCKSYEFEGIKGSPISDGYRNKMEFSFGDEYKGGPLALGMHRRGSFYDIVNTPQCHIVHEDFRKILTATLEYFTEKGMGYYRKLQHEGYLRH
;
A
#
# COMPACT_ATOMS: atom_id res chain seq x y z
N MET A 1 -25.06 -9.81 3.39
CA MET A 1 -23.84 -10.10 2.57
C MET A 1 -23.25 -11.44 2.95
N LYS A 2 -22.82 -12.24 1.97
CA LYS A 2 -22.15 -13.53 2.15
C LYS A 2 -20.72 -13.48 1.64
N LYS A 3 -19.84 -14.34 2.18
CA LYS A 3 -18.47 -14.48 1.69
C LYS A 3 -18.46 -14.88 0.21
N GLY A 4 -17.63 -14.22 -0.60
CA GLY A 4 -17.52 -14.44 -2.04
C GLY A 4 -18.42 -13.55 -2.90
N GLU A 5 -19.40 -12.86 -2.33
CA GLU A 5 -20.23 -11.89 -3.06
C GLU A 5 -19.43 -10.63 -3.38
N ILE A 6 -19.68 -10.06 -4.56
CA ILE A 6 -19.04 -8.84 -5.07
C ILE A 6 -20.03 -7.68 -4.94
N TYR A 7 -19.52 -6.54 -4.50
CA TYR A 7 -20.28 -5.31 -4.34
C TYR A 7 -19.50 -4.12 -4.88
N GLU A 8 -20.25 -3.04 -5.14
CA GLU A 8 -19.71 -1.73 -5.48
C GLU A 8 -20.16 -0.71 -4.44
N ALA A 9 -19.29 0.18 -4.03
CA ALA A 9 -19.62 1.28 -3.14
C ALA A 9 -18.58 2.41 -3.21
N ILE A 10 -18.96 3.57 -2.71
CA ILE A 10 -18.06 4.72 -2.54
C ILE A 10 -17.38 4.60 -1.17
N VAL A 11 -16.08 4.86 -1.13
CA VAL A 11 -15.31 4.91 0.10
C VAL A 11 -15.59 6.23 0.81
N GLU A 12 -16.21 6.17 1.98
CA GLU A 12 -16.60 7.36 2.73
C GLU A 12 -15.42 7.99 3.47
N LYS A 13 -14.62 7.16 4.13
CA LYS A 13 -13.44 7.56 4.89
C LYS A 13 -12.44 6.43 5.03
N VAL A 14 -11.24 6.76 5.50
CA VAL A 14 -10.21 5.76 5.84
C VAL A 14 -9.85 5.87 7.32
N GLU A 15 -10.15 4.84 8.08
CA GLU A 15 -9.74 4.69 9.49
C GLU A 15 -8.31 4.14 9.57
N PHE A 16 -7.63 4.43 10.67
CA PHE A 16 -6.25 3.99 10.92
C PHE A 16 -6.13 2.45 10.95
N PRO A 17 -5.08 1.88 10.39
CA PRO A 17 -3.99 2.50 9.61
C PRO A 17 -4.31 2.64 8.11
N ASN A 18 -5.25 1.89 7.57
CA ASN A 18 -5.60 1.85 6.15
C ASN A 18 -6.89 1.05 5.95
N LYS A 19 -7.93 1.41 6.65
CA LYS A 19 -9.24 0.75 6.62
C LYS A 19 -10.23 1.67 5.92
N GLY A 20 -10.39 1.51 4.60
CA GLY A 20 -11.46 2.17 3.87
C GLY A 20 -12.81 1.68 4.38
N ILE A 21 -13.71 2.61 4.67
CA ILE A 21 -15.05 2.33 5.15
C ILE A 21 -16.02 2.57 4.00
N VAL A 22 -16.79 1.55 3.71
CA VAL A 22 -17.91 1.61 2.77
C VAL A 22 -19.17 1.05 3.42
N HIS A 23 -20.32 1.47 2.93
CA HIS A 23 -21.61 0.89 3.33
C HIS A 23 -22.29 0.21 2.12
N VAL A 24 -22.88 -0.95 2.38
CA VAL A 24 -23.78 -1.64 1.45
C VAL A 24 -25.11 -1.85 2.16
N GLY A 25 -26.09 -1.01 1.82
CA GLY A 25 -27.29 -0.86 2.66
C GLY A 25 -26.89 -0.35 4.05
N GLU A 26 -27.34 -1.05 5.09
CA GLU A 26 -27.01 -0.69 6.49
C GLU A 26 -25.71 -1.35 7.00
N GLU A 27 -25.09 -2.25 6.22
CA GLU A 27 -23.90 -2.99 6.66
C GLU A 27 -22.61 -2.22 6.35
N LYS A 28 -21.79 -1.95 7.41
CA LYS A 28 -20.45 -1.38 7.30
C LYS A 28 -19.47 -2.47 6.84
N VAL A 29 -18.69 -2.19 5.79
CA VAL A 29 -17.62 -3.06 5.29
C VAL A 29 -16.28 -2.33 5.33
N ILE A 30 -15.24 -3.03 5.75
CA ILE A 30 -13.86 -2.54 5.78
C ILE A 30 -13.13 -3.06 4.54
N VAL A 31 -12.68 -2.16 3.68
CA VAL A 31 -11.90 -2.48 2.48
C VAL A 31 -10.53 -1.79 2.57
N LYS A 32 -9.46 -2.58 2.66
CA LYS A 32 -8.10 -2.01 2.73
C LYS A 32 -7.64 -1.51 1.36
N ASN A 33 -6.68 -0.58 1.36
CA ASN A 33 -6.04 0.00 0.18
C ASN A 33 -6.97 0.84 -0.70
N ALA A 34 -8.03 1.35 -0.16
CA ALA A 34 -8.94 2.27 -0.82
C ALA A 34 -8.76 3.69 -0.28
N ILE A 35 -9.08 4.70 -1.07
CA ILE A 35 -8.95 6.12 -0.78
C ILE A 35 -10.35 6.74 -0.66
N PRO A 36 -10.58 7.72 0.23
CA PRO A 36 -11.86 8.38 0.36
C PRO A 36 -12.34 8.98 -0.98
N GLY A 37 -13.60 8.80 -1.32
CA GLY A 37 -14.21 9.28 -2.55
C GLY A 37 -14.05 8.34 -3.76
N GLN A 38 -13.22 7.29 -3.68
CA GLN A 38 -13.18 6.28 -4.74
C GLN A 38 -14.47 5.46 -4.78
N LYS A 39 -14.99 5.21 -5.98
CA LYS A 39 -15.95 4.13 -6.22
C LYS A 39 -15.20 2.85 -6.50
N ILE A 40 -15.42 1.85 -5.69
CA ILE A 40 -14.66 0.61 -5.73
C ILE A 40 -15.54 -0.60 -5.91
N GLN A 41 -15.00 -1.62 -6.57
CA GLN A 41 -15.54 -2.98 -6.57
C GLN A 41 -14.71 -3.83 -5.60
N PHE A 42 -15.39 -4.59 -4.76
CA PHE A 42 -14.75 -5.45 -3.76
C PHE A 42 -15.51 -6.75 -3.53
N VAL A 43 -14.82 -7.79 -3.11
CA VAL A 43 -15.40 -9.08 -2.74
C VAL A 43 -15.38 -9.24 -1.23
N ILE A 44 -16.47 -9.75 -0.66
CA ILE A 44 -16.51 -10.08 0.78
C ILE A 44 -15.62 -11.29 1.04
N ASN A 45 -14.56 -11.07 1.82
CA ASN A 45 -13.60 -12.14 2.17
C ASN A 45 -13.79 -12.69 3.58
N LYS A 46 -14.35 -11.89 4.50
CA LYS A 46 -14.56 -12.28 5.89
C LYS A 46 -15.79 -11.60 6.49
N LYS A 47 -16.61 -12.39 7.18
CA LYS A 47 -17.71 -11.89 8.01
C LYS A 47 -17.68 -12.67 9.33
N ARG A 48 -17.40 -11.97 10.45
CA ARG A 48 -17.33 -12.58 11.78
C ARG A 48 -17.62 -11.51 12.84
N ASN A 49 -18.44 -11.87 13.85
CA ASN A 49 -18.74 -11.03 15.02
C ASN A 49 -19.20 -9.61 14.65
N GLY A 50 -20.11 -9.49 13.67
CA GLY A 50 -20.63 -8.19 13.22
C GLY A 50 -19.64 -7.35 12.39
N LYS A 51 -18.42 -7.82 12.16
CA LYS A 51 -17.43 -7.17 11.30
C LYS A 51 -17.41 -7.81 9.93
N CYS A 52 -17.52 -6.99 8.88
CA CYS A 52 -17.43 -7.39 7.49
C CYS A 52 -16.18 -6.78 6.85
N GLU A 53 -15.36 -7.62 6.25
CA GLU A 53 -14.14 -7.22 5.54
C GLU A 53 -14.23 -7.61 4.07
N GLY A 54 -13.93 -6.66 3.19
CA GLY A 54 -13.84 -6.85 1.76
C GLY A 54 -12.39 -6.76 1.27
N ARG A 55 -12.10 -7.45 0.19
CA ARG A 55 -10.86 -7.30 -0.57
C ARG A 55 -11.15 -6.50 -1.83
N LEU A 56 -10.44 -5.38 -1.97
CA LEU A 56 -10.49 -4.53 -3.17
C LEU A 56 -10.17 -5.37 -4.41
N LEU A 57 -11.03 -5.30 -5.41
CA LEU A 57 -10.82 -5.89 -6.73
C LEU A 57 -10.36 -4.83 -7.71
N GLU A 58 -11.09 -3.72 -7.80
CA GLU A 58 -10.86 -2.67 -8.77
C GLU A 58 -11.34 -1.32 -8.23
N VAL A 59 -10.69 -0.24 -8.68
CA VAL A 59 -11.17 1.13 -8.52
C VAL A 59 -11.89 1.51 -9.81
N LEU A 60 -13.21 1.59 -9.76
CA LEU A 60 -14.06 1.90 -10.91
C LEU A 60 -14.01 3.38 -11.27
N GLU A 61 -13.99 4.24 -10.25
CA GLU A 61 -13.87 5.69 -10.41
C GLU A 61 -12.86 6.20 -9.37
N ALA A 62 -11.87 6.97 -9.86
CA ALA A 62 -10.90 7.62 -8.99
C ALA A 62 -11.56 8.69 -8.13
N SER A 63 -10.98 8.96 -6.96
CA SER A 63 -11.40 10.08 -6.13
C SER A 63 -11.00 11.41 -6.77
N GLU A 64 -11.84 12.44 -6.61
CA GLU A 64 -11.48 13.81 -6.99
C GLU A 64 -10.26 14.35 -6.25
N LEU A 65 -9.92 13.75 -5.10
CA LEU A 65 -8.71 14.09 -4.33
C LEU A 65 -7.44 13.56 -4.99
N GLU A 66 -7.53 12.60 -5.90
CA GLU A 66 -6.36 11.98 -6.53
C GLU A 66 -5.82 12.85 -7.65
N ARG A 67 -4.51 13.07 -7.65
CA ARG A 67 -3.82 13.72 -8.76
C ARG A 67 -3.57 12.71 -9.88
N LYS A 68 -3.76 13.14 -11.12
CA LYS A 68 -3.54 12.28 -12.30
C LYS A 68 -2.07 12.15 -12.71
N GLU A 69 -1.21 13.07 -12.23
CA GLU A 69 0.20 13.14 -12.62
C GLU A 69 1.13 13.10 -11.41
N GLY A 70 2.37 12.66 -11.61
CA GLY A 70 3.44 12.68 -10.60
C GLY A 70 3.37 11.59 -9.54
N ALA A 71 2.52 10.59 -9.69
CA ALA A 71 2.56 9.41 -8.84
C ALA A 71 3.77 8.52 -9.20
N CYS A 72 4.32 7.82 -8.19
CA CYS A 72 5.35 6.82 -8.41
C CYS A 72 4.86 5.76 -9.42
N PRO A 73 5.64 5.41 -10.47
CA PRO A 73 5.21 4.45 -11.50
C PRO A 73 4.89 3.05 -10.95
N HIS A 74 5.38 2.75 -9.76
CA HIS A 74 5.12 1.48 -9.07
C HIS A 74 3.88 1.54 -8.15
N PHE A 75 3.24 2.71 -8.02
CA PHE A 75 2.06 2.86 -7.16
C PHE A 75 0.90 1.98 -7.65
N GLY A 76 0.17 1.39 -6.72
CA GLY A 76 -0.90 0.44 -7.05
C GLY A 76 -0.42 -1.01 -7.13
N VAL A 77 0.77 -1.26 -7.67
CA VAL A 77 1.38 -2.60 -7.77
C VAL A 77 2.31 -2.88 -6.59
N CYS A 78 3.19 -1.95 -6.26
CA CYS A 78 4.06 -2.01 -5.09
C CYS A 78 3.28 -1.85 -3.79
N GLY A 79 3.58 -2.67 -2.78
CA GLY A 79 2.95 -2.62 -1.45
C GLY A 79 3.47 -1.52 -0.52
N GLY A 80 4.46 -0.73 -0.94
CA GLY A 80 5.18 0.20 -0.07
C GLY A 80 4.42 1.47 0.33
N CYS A 81 3.60 2.03 -0.56
CA CYS A 81 2.91 3.31 -0.34
C CYS A 81 1.39 3.15 -0.37
N LEU A 82 0.69 3.90 0.50
CA LEU A 82 -0.77 3.82 0.61
C LEU A 82 -1.49 4.99 -0.10
N TYR A 83 -0.94 6.19 -0.04
CA TYR A 83 -1.60 7.44 -0.44
C TYR A 83 -0.83 8.23 -1.50
N GLN A 84 0.02 7.56 -2.29
CA GLN A 84 0.91 8.23 -3.25
C GLN A 84 0.15 8.95 -4.38
N SER A 85 -1.08 8.55 -4.69
CA SER A 85 -1.93 9.23 -5.67
C SER A 85 -2.52 10.54 -5.17
N LEU A 86 -2.46 10.81 -3.85
CA LEU A 86 -2.98 12.03 -3.26
C LEU A 86 -1.91 13.13 -3.20
N PRO A 87 -2.29 14.42 -3.35
CA PRO A 87 -1.46 15.55 -2.95
C PRO A 87 -1.03 15.41 -1.48
N TYR A 88 0.15 15.92 -1.14
CA TYR A 88 0.70 15.74 0.20
C TYR A 88 -0.18 16.34 1.30
N GLU A 89 -0.80 17.47 1.03
CA GLU A 89 -1.74 18.14 1.92
C GLU A 89 -2.96 17.26 2.24
N GLU A 90 -3.48 16.54 1.24
CA GLU A 90 -4.59 15.60 1.44
C GLU A 90 -4.15 14.36 2.25
N GLN A 91 -2.92 13.90 2.07
CA GLN A 91 -2.35 12.84 2.91
C GLN A 91 -2.26 13.28 4.38
N LEU A 92 -1.88 14.54 4.64
CA LEU A 92 -1.83 15.10 6.01
C LEU A 92 -3.23 15.19 6.60
N LYS A 93 -4.23 15.68 5.87
CA LYS A 93 -5.63 15.75 6.33
C LYS A 93 -6.19 14.37 6.72
N ILE A 94 -5.93 13.34 5.89
CA ILE A 94 -6.35 11.97 6.20
C ILE A 94 -5.70 11.48 7.50
N LYS A 95 -4.39 11.68 7.66
CA LYS A 95 -3.66 11.27 8.86
C LYS A 95 -4.13 12.03 10.10
N GLU A 96 -4.38 13.32 9.97
CA GLU A 96 -4.95 14.15 11.05
C GLU A 96 -6.31 13.61 11.51
N GLY A 97 -7.23 13.36 10.58
CA GLY A 97 -8.54 12.80 10.87
C GLY A 97 -8.46 11.41 11.52
N GLN A 98 -7.52 10.59 11.10
CA GLN A 98 -7.28 9.27 11.70
C GLN A 98 -6.81 9.38 13.16
N ILE A 99 -5.87 10.29 13.45
CA ILE A 99 -5.35 10.50 14.81
C ILE A 99 -6.43 11.11 15.70
N LYS A 100 -7.16 12.12 15.22
CA LYS A 100 -8.28 12.70 15.96
C LYS A 100 -9.31 11.63 16.32
N SER A 101 -9.71 10.79 15.37
CA SER A 101 -10.66 9.68 15.62
C SER A 101 -10.17 8.70 16.68
N LEU A 102 -8.87 8.42 16.74
CA LEU A 102 -8.28 7.57 17.77
C LEU A 102 -8.29 8.27 19.14
N LEU A 103 -7.91 9.54 19.20
CA LEU A 103 -7.92 10.33 20.44
C LEU A 103 -9.34 10.47 20.98
N ASP A 104 -10.31 10.81 20.15
CA ASP A 104 -11.73 10.94 20.51
C ASP A 104 -12.31 9.67 21.13
N SER A 105 -11.77 8.50 20.75
CA SER A 105 -12.21 7.22 21.30
C SER A 105 -11.74 6.96 22.73
N VAL A 106 -10.71 7.67 23.21
CA VAL A 106 -10.06 7.42 24.52
C VAL A 106 -9.98 8.67 25.39
N CYS A 107 -10.01 9.87 24.80
CA CYS A 107 -9.91 11.15 25.52
C CYS A 107 -11.18 11.98 25.33
N LYS A 108 -11.73 12.51 26.44
CA LYS A 108 -12.92 13.37 26.39
C LYS A 108 -12.60 14.81 26.00
N SER A 109 -11.40 15.28 26.30
CA SER A 109 -10.89 16.60 25.90
C SER A 109 -9.38 16.55 25.75
N TYR A 110 -8.86 17.21 24.72
CA TYR A 110 -7.43 17.39 24.44
C TYR A 110 -7.26 18.62 23.56
N GLU A 111 -6.12 19.25 23.64
CA GLU A 111 -5.70 20.26 22.68
C GLU A 111 -4.97 19.57 21.52
N PHE A 112 -5.46 19.78 20.29
CA PHE A 112 -4.86 19.23 19.10
C PHE A 112 -4.08 20.33 18.38
N GLU A 113 -2.75 20.30 18.51
CA GLU A 113 -1.84 21.30 17.94
C GLU A 113 -1.70 21.22 16.41
N GLY A 114 -2.33 20.24 15.76
CA GLY A 114 -2.26 20.02 14.33
C GLY A 114 -1.27 18.91 13.93
N ILE A 115 -0.99 18.82 12.64
CA ILE A 115 -0.02 17.87 12.07
C ILE A 115 1.13 18.63 11.41
N LYS A 116 2.36 18.32 11.81
CA LYS A 116 3.55 18.91 11.20
C LYS A 116 3.94 18.12 9.96
N GLY A 117 3.87 18.76 8.80
CA GLY A 117 4.29 18.18 7.53
C GLY A 117 5.81 18.04 7.42
N SER A 118 6.27 17.10 6.60
CA SER A 118 7.67 17.02 6.20
C SER A 118 8.01 18.13 5.21
N PRO A 119 9.20 18.76 5.28
CA PRO A 119 9.63 19.75 4.32
C PRO A 119 9.87 19.17 2.91
N ILE A 120 10.07 17.86 2.81
CA ILE A 120 10.24 17.15 1.54
C ILE A 120 9.31 15.94 1.48
N SER A 121 8.71 15.67 0.32
CA SER A 121 7.81 14.54 0.08
C SER A 121 8.48 13.36 -0.63
N ASP A 122 9.60 13.60 -1.31
CA ASP A 122 10.37 12.61 -2.06
C ASP A 122 11.80 12.50 -1.52
N GLY A 123 12.42 11.33 -1.69
CA GLY A 123 13.80 11.09 -1.26
C GLY A 123 14.05 11.14 0.25
N TYR A 124 13.00 11.18 1.06
CA TYR A 124 13.12 11.36 2.53
C TYR A 124 13.50 10.09 3.28
N ARG A 125 13.29 8.93 2.67
CA ARG A 125 13.49 7.63 3.33
C ARG A 125 14.96 7.28 3.41
N ASN A 126 15.51 7.22 4.62
CA ASN A 126 16.92 6.95 4.85
C ASN A 126 17.26 5.48 5.14
N LYS A 127 16.27 4.63 5.42
CA LYS A 127 16.42 3.17 5.56
C LYS A 127 15.37 2.48 4.73
N MET A 128 15.80 1.62 3.82
CA MET A 128 14.92 0.79 3.00
C MET A 128 15.44 -0.65 3.02
N GLU A 129 14.51 -1.59 3.02
CA GLU A 129 14.79 -3.02 2.92
C GLU A 129 14.13 -3.54 1.66
N PHE A 130 14.95 -3.96 0.69
CA PHE A 130 14.50 -4.56 -0.54
C PHE A 130 14.68 -6.08 -0.47
N SER A 131 13.73 -6.82 -1.00
CA SER A 131 13.75 -8.28 -0.97
C SER A 131 14.08 -8.85 -2.35
N PHE A 132 14.88 -9.91 -2.37
CA PHE A 132 15.03 -10.75 -3.55
C PHE A 132 13.85 -11.72 -3.69
N GLY A 133 13.45 -12.00 -4.91
CA GLY A 133 12.38 -12.94 -5.23
C GLY A 133 12.20 -13.08 -6.74
N ASP A 134 10.99 -13.39 -7.15
CA ASP A 134 10.55 -13.33 -8.54
C ASP A 134 9.32 -12.42 -8.68
N GLU A 135 9.10 -11.87 -9.87
CA GLU A 135 7.92 -11.03 -10.13
C GLU A 135 6.62 -11.83 -10.20
N TYR A 136 6.75 -13.09 -10.57
CA TYR A 136 5.70 -14.11 -10.57
C TYR A 136 6.38 -15.47 -10.45
N LYS A 137 5.66 -16.46 -10.00
CA LYS A 137 6.20 -17.82 -9.74
C LYS A 137 7.01 -18.37 -10.93
N GLY A 138 8.30 -18.57 -10.71
CA GLY A 138 9.25 -19.05 -11.74
C GLY A 138 9.69 -17.99 -12.73
N GLY A 139 9.41 -16.73 -12.48
CA GLY A 139 9.87 -15.59 -13.26
C GLY A 139 11.36 -15.26 -13.07
N PRO A 140 11.84 -14.18 -13.69
CA PRO A 140 13.22 -13.72 -13.53
C PRO A 140 13.51 -13.29 -12.10
N LEU A 141 14.80 -13.25 -11.73
CA LEU A 141 15.24 -12.68 -10.46
C LEU A 141 14.80 -11.23 -10.36
N ALA A 142 14.18 -10.88 -9.26
CA ALA A 142 13.72 -9.54 -8.93
C ALA A 142 14.32 -9.06 -7.62
N LEU A 143 14.56 -7.75 -7.50
CA LEU A 143 14.96 -7.10 -6.27
C LEU A 143 14.14 -5.82 -6.08
N GLY A 144 13.36 -5.76 -5.02
CA GLY A 144 12.47 -4.62 -4.79
C GLY A 144 11.53 -4.82 -3.62
N MET A 145 10.30 -4.38 -3.81
CA MET A 145 9.25 -4.42 -2.79
C MET A 145 8.23 -5.53 -3.07
N HIS A 146 7.65 -6.07 -2.02
CA HIS A 146 6.53 -7.00 -2.17
C HIS A 146 5.40 -6.36 -2.97
N ARG A 147 4.81 -7.14 -3.88
CA ARG A 147 3.59 -6.77 -4.61
C ARG A 147 2.44 -6.57 -3.64
N ARG A 148 1.63 -5.56 -3.88
CA ARG A 148 0.44 -5.30 -3.06
C ARG A 148 -0.49 -6.51 -3.06
N GLY A 149 -0.81 -7.01 -1.86
CA GLY A 149 -1.67 -8.18 -1.69
C GLY A 149 -1.02 -9.54 -1.95
N SER A 150 0.26 -9.59 -2.35
CA SER A 150 1.06 -10.81 -2.46
C SER A 150 2.13 -10.88 -1.37
N PHE A 151 2.39 -12.08 -0.88
CA PHE A 151 3.44 -12.34 0.10
C PHE A 151 4.75 -12.80 -0.58
N TYR A 152 4.68 -13.28 -1.80
CA TYR A 152 5.80 -13.90 -2.50
C TYR A 152 6.34 -13.02 -3.63
N ASP A 153 5.47 -12.40 -4.41
CA ASP A 153 5.87 -11.69 -5.62
C ASP A 153 6.60 -10.39 -5.29
N ILE A 154 7.72 -10.16 -5.94
CA ILE A 154 8.55 -8.96 -5.79
C ILE A 154 8.39 -8.06 -7.02
N VAL A 155 8.19 -6.78 -6.79
CA VAL A 155 8.15 -5.76 -7.83
C VAL A 155 9.49 -5.04 -7.85
N ASN A 156 10.18 -5.06 -8.98
CA ASN A 156 11.37 -4.23 -9.18
C ASN A 156 10.99 -2.75 -9.04
N THR A 157 11.70 -2.01 -8.22
CA THR A 157 11.35 -0.61 -7.91
C THR A 157 12.49 0.38 -8.17
N PRO A 158 13.11 0.39 -9.38
CA PRO A 158 14.25 1.25 -9.68
C PRO A 158 13.91 2.74 -9.72
N GLN A 159 12.63 3.08 -9.77
CA GLN A 159 12.14 4.48 -9.80
C GLN A 159 11.36 4.82 -8.52
N CYS A 160 11.70 4.20 -7.39
CA CYS A 160 11.03 4.49 -6.12
C CYS A 160 11.25 5.96 -5.71
N HIS A 161 10.19 6.72 -5.56
CA HIS A 161 10.27 8.16 -5.26
C HIS A 161 10.62 8.48 -3.81
N ILE A 162 10.33 7.58 -2.87
CA ILE A 162 10.55 7.87 -1.45
C ILE A 162 11.99 7.73 -0.98
N VAL A 163 12.87 7.09 -1.76
CA VAL A 163 14.30 6.94 -1.49
C VAL A 163 15.14 7.85 -2.38
N HIS A 164 16.32 8.23 -1.89
CA HIS A 164 17.30 8.98 -2.67
C HIS A 164 17.74 8.21 -3.92
N GLU A 165 18.20 8.93 -4.93
CA GLU A 165 18.67 8.35 -6.20
C GLU A 165 19.77 7.30 -6.03
N ASP A 166 20.69 7.50 -5.06
CA ASP A 166 21.77 6.55 -4.81
C ASP A 166 21.27 5.18 -4.37
N PHE A 167 20.20 5.11 -3.56
CA PHE A 167 19.55 3.83 -3.23
C PHE A 167 19.02 3.13 -4.46
N ARG A 168 18.45 3.89 -5.42
CA ARG A 168 17.94 3.34 -6.68
C ARG A 168 19.05 2.80 -7.56
N LYS A 169 20.18 3.52 -7.65
CA LYS A 169 21.38 3.08 -8.38
C LYS A 169 21.97 1.80 -7.77
N ILE A 170 22.10 1.77 -6.44
CA ILE A 170 22.59 0.58 -5.71
C ILE A 170 21.65 -0.61 -5.95
N LEU A 171 20.34 -0.40 -5.86
CA LEU A 171 19.33 -1.44 -6.12
C LEU A 171 19.49 -2.06 -7.51
N THR A 172 19.61 -1.21 -8.54
CA THR A 172 19.77 -1.65 -9.94
C THR A 172 21.07 -2.40 -10.14
N ALA A 173 22.19 -1.84 -9.71
CA ALA A 173 23.51 -2.47 -9.83
C ALA A 173 23.58 -3.83 -9.09
N THR A 174 22.94 -3.91 -7.93
CA THR A 174 22.87 -5.15 -7.14
C THR A 174 22.08 -6.23 -7.88
N LEU A 175 20.92 -5.89 -8.45
CA LEU A 175 20.11 -6.83 -9.21
C LEU A 175 20.86 -7.33 -10.46
N GLU A 176 21.47 -6.43 -11.23
CA GLU A 176 22.27 -6.74 -12.40
C GLU A 176 23.41 -7.72 -12.06
N TYR A 177 24.19 -7.40 -11.03
CA TYR A 177 25.31 -8.23 -10.58
C TYR A 177 24.89 -9.67 -10.26
N PHE A 178 23.85 -9.87 -9.47
CA PHE A 178 23.41 -11.19 -9.08
C PHE A 178 22.67 -11.94 -10.20
N THR A 179 22.04 -11.22 -11.12
CA THR A 179 21.47 -11.80 -12.35
C THR A 179 22.58 -12.37 -13.24
N GLU A 180 23.67 -11.62 -13.48
CA GLU A 180 24.84 -12.07 -14.23
C GLU A 180 25.53 -13.28 -13.59
N LYS A 181 25.55 -13.35 -12.26
CA LYS A 181 26.10 -14.50 -11.51
C LYS A 181 25.19 -15.73 -11.52
N GLY A 182 23.97 -15.62 -12.02
CA GLY A 182 23.00 -16.72 -11.99
C GLY A 182 22.61 -17.18 -10.60
N MET A 183 22.71 -16.30 -9.57
CA MET A 183 22.41 -16.65 -8.18
C MET A 183 20.91 -16.63 -7.91
N GLY A 184 20.40 -17.72 -7.31
CA GLY A 184 19.00 -17.85 -6.95
C GLY A 184 18.63 -17.18 -5.61
N TYR A 185 17.42 -16.64 -5.52
CA TYR A 185 16.85 -16.15 -4.27
C TYR A 185 16.39 -17.30 -3.36
N TYR A 186 16.33 -17.02 -2.05
CA TYR A 186 15.94 -18.01 -1.06
C TYR A 186 14.42 -18.29 -1.10
N ARG A 187 14.08 -19.53 -1.43
CA ARG A 187 12.70 -20.03 -1.48
C ARG A 187 12.33 -20.62 -0.12
N LYS A 188 11.47 -19.91 0.61
CA LYS A 188 11.11 -20.24 2.00
C LYS A 188 10.50 -21.64 2.17
N LEU A 189 9.72 -22.13 1.20
CA LEU A 189 9.06 -23.43 1.28
C LEU A 189 9.99 -24.60 0.96
N GLN A 190 10.97 -24.39 0.11
CA GLN A 190 11.96 -25.41 -0.27
C GLN A 190 13.21 -25.36 0.61
N HIS A 191 13.41 -24.27 1.35
CA HIS A 191 14.63 -23.99 2.10
C HIS A 191 15.90 -23.96 1.24
N GLU A 192 15.77 -23.53 -0.01
CA GLU A 192 16.83 -23.47 -1.02
C GLU A 192 17.05 -22.03 -1.50
N GLY A 193 18.28 -21.77 -2.02
CA GLY A 193 18.67 -20.47 -2.53
C GLY A 193 19.48 -19.64 -1.54
N TYR A 194 20.06 -18.54 -2.00
CA TYR A 194 21.04 -17.76 -1.26
C TYR A 194 20.56 -16.34 -0.93
N LEU A 195 20.04 -15.62 -1.94
CA LEU A 195 19.71 -14.20 -1.82
C LEU A 195 18.41 -13.98 -1.02
N ARG A 196 18.40 -13.01 -0.11
CA ARG A 196 17.20 -12.70 0.71
C ARG A 196 16.82 -11.22 0.62
N HIS A 197 17.63 -10.35 1.21
CA HIS A 197 17.46 -8.89 1.28
C HIS A 197 18.75 -8.20 1.70
#